data_e40e109b5337024d34610c5b6eeb5740
#
_entry.id   e40e109b5337024d34610c5b6eeb5740
#
_cell.length_a   1.000
_cell.length_b   1.000
_cell.length_c   1.000
_cell.angle_alpha   90.00
_cell.angle_beta   90.00
_cell.angle_gamma   90.00
#
_symmetry.space_group_name_H-M   'P 1'
#
loop_
_entity.id
_entity.type
_entity.pdbx_description
1 polymer ?
#
loop_
_entity_poly.entity_id
_entity_poly.type
_entity_poly.pdbx_seq_one_letter_code
_entity_poly.pdbx_strand_id
1 'polypeptide(L)'
;MNAADKTGAKRLEGMYLSPIRQVMEKVAKVREAGHPVISLSAGEPDFNTPNLIKEKTIEALLQNETHYAPNRGTLGLRTEIAKYLRRNFDLNYDPATEVLLTCGGAEAVNVA
;
A
#
# COMPACT_ATOMS: atom_id res chain seq x y z
N MET A 1 -4.53 20.84 -29.95
CA MET A 1 -5.15 19.80 -29.10
C MET A 1 -4.70 18.46 -29.60
N ASN A 2 -3.81 17.80 -28.89
CA ASN A 2 -3.18 16.53 -29.30
C ASN A 2 -4.20 15.39 -29.13
N ALA A 3 -4.15 14.36 -29.99
CA ALA A 3 -5.08 13.22 -29.94
C ALA A 3 -5.05 12.45 -28.58
N ALA A 4 -4.00 12.61 -27.79
CA ALA A 4 -3.88 12.07 -26.44
C ALA A 4 -4.87 12.68 -25.41
N ASP A 5 -5.39 13.88 -25.69
CA ASP A 5 -6.32 14.58 -24.78
C ASP A 5 -7.77 14.04 -24.82
N LYS A 6 -8.07 13.10 -25.73
CA LYS A 6 -9.45 12.62 -25.93
C LYS A 6 -9.78 11.26 -25.29
N THR A 7 -8.81 10.63 -24.63
CA THR A 7 -8.97 9.26 -24.08
C THR A 7 -9.23 9.19 -22.58
N GLY A 8 -9.14 10.30 -21.88
CA GLY A 8 -9.44 10.37 -20.44
C GLY A 8 -10.94 10.45 -20.15
N ALA A 9 -11.38 9.81 -19.06
CA ALA A 9 -12.75 9.98 -18.60
C ALA A 9 -12.99 11.44 -18.17
N LYS A 10 -14.14 12.04 -18.50
CA LYS A 10 -14.49 13.43 -18.17
C LYS A 10 -14.28 13.78 -16.68
N ARG A 11 -14.52 12.81 -15.78
CA ARG A 11 -14.28 13.01 -14.33
C ARG A 11 -12.82 13.29 -13.96
N LEU A 12 -11.88 13.04 -14.87
CA LEU A 12 -10.45 13.31 -14.68
C LEU A 12 -10.04 14.69 -15.19
N GLU A 13 -10.95 15.40 -15.87
CA GLU A 13 -10.69 16.77 -16.33
C GLU A 13 -10.53 17.68 -15.11
N GLY A 14 -9.39 18.40 -15.05
CA GLY A 14 -9.06 19.27 -13.92
C GLY A 14 -8.46 18.58 -12.70
N MET A 15 -8.24 17.26 -12.74
CA MET A 15 -7.46 16.60 -11.68
C MET A 15 -5.97 16.90 -11.82
N TYR A 16 -5.37 17.38 -10.74
CA TYR A 16 -3.94 17.64 -10.67
C TYR A 16 -3.22 16.47 -10.01
N LEU A 17 -1.99 16.21 -10.46
CA LEU A 17 -1.10 15.30 -9.75
C LEU A 17 -0.89 15.78 -8.31
N SER A 18 -0.85 14.85 -7.37
CA SER A 18 -0.56 15.16 -5.97
C SER A 18 0.70 16.03 -5.87
N PRO A 19 0.67 17.18 -5.17
CA PRO A 19 1.84 18.03 -4.97
C PRO A 19 3.04 17.26 -4.38
N ILE A 20 2.79 16.30 -3.50
CA ILE A 20 3.83 15.45 -2.90
C ILE A 20 4.54 14.63 -4.00
N ARG A 21 3.80 14.03 -4.95
CA ARG A 21 4.40 13.29 -6.06
C ARG A 21 5.25 14.17 -6.96
N GLN A 22 4.81 15.40 -7.25
CA GLN A 22 5.58 16.35 -8.02
C GLN A 22 6.91 16.73 -7.33
N VAL A 23 6.87 16.88 -6.00
CA VAL A 23 8.10 17.13 -5.21
C VAL A 23 9.01 15.90 -5.25
N MET A 24 8.49 14.69 -5.11
CA MET A 24 9.28 13.46 -5.18
C MET A 24 9.97 13.31 -6.55
N GLU A 25 9.28 13.60 -7.65
CA GLU A 25 9.88 13.59 -8.99
C GLU A 25 11.01 14.61 -9.14
N LYS A 26 10.86 15.82 -8.58
CA LYS A 26 11.92 16.83 -8.56
C LYS A 26 13.12 16.35 -7.75
N VAL A 27 12.89 15.76 -6.58
CA VAL A 27 13.96 15.18 -5.74
C VAL A 27 14.71 14.10 -6.50
N ALA A 28 14.01 13.19 -7.20
CA ALA A 28 14.64 12.15 -8.01
C ALA A 28 15.57 12.76 -9.06
N LYS A 29 15.10 13.73 -9.84
CA LYS A 29 15.91 14.42 -10.89
C LYS A 29 17.15 15.10 -10.33
N VAL A 30 17.05 15.74 -9.16
CA VAL A 30 18.21 16.40 -8.52
C VAL A 30 19.24 15.38 -8.05
N ARG A 31 18.80 14.23 -7.51
CA ARG A 31 19.67 13.13 -7.14
C ARG A 31 20.37 12.50 -8.36
N GLU A 32 19.63 12.27 -9.45
CA GLU A 32 20.16 11.75 -10.72
C GLU A 32 21.23 12.71 -11.31
N ALA A 33 21.10 14.02 -11.09
CA ALA A 33 22.10 15.00 -11.48
C ALA A 33 23.33 15.02 -10.54
N GLY A 34 23.44 14.11 -9.57
CA GLY A 34 24.59 13.97 -8.68
C GLY A 34 24.57 14.89 -7.45
N HIS A 35 23.46 15.60 -7.19
CA HIS A 35 23.38 16.47 -6.02
C HIS A 35 22.82 15.72 -4.79
N PRO A 36 23.43 15.86 -3.61
CA PRO A 36 22.88 15.30 -2.38
C PRO A 36 21.58 16.02 -2.00
N VAL A 37 20.51 15.26 -1.71
CA VAL A 37 19.22 15.80 -1.31
C VAL A 37 18.72 15.10 -0.06
N ILE A 38 18.39 15.85 0.97
CA ILE A 38 17.62 15.40 2.13
C ILE A 38 16.15 15.66 1.82
N SER A 39 15.36 14.59 1.68
CA SER A 39 13.94 14.69 1.38
C SER A 39 13.12 14.53 2.65
N LEU A 40 12.26 15.51 2.93
CA LEU A 40 11.26 15.48 4.00
C LEU A 40 9.83 15.46 3.43
N SER A 41 9.69 15.07 2.14
CA SER A 41 8.43 15.17 1.41
C SER A 41 7.46 14.01 1.65
N ALA A 42 7.94 12.88 2.12
CA ALA A 42 7.12 11.71 2.44
C ALA A 42 7.53 11.13 3.80
N GLY A 43 6.54 10.79 4.61
CA GLY A 43 6.75 10.06 5.86
C GLY A 43 6.76 8.56 5.57
N GLU A 44 7.93 7.94 5.63
CA GLU A 44 8.10 6.49 5.54
C GLU A 44 9.15 6.03 6.56
N PRO A 45 9.09 4.76 7.02
CA PRO A 45 10.15 4.21 7.85
C PRO A 45 11.50 4.28 7.16
N ASP A 46 12.52 4.76 7.85
CA ASP A 46 13.90 4.87 7.34
C ASP A 46 14.71 3.56 7.53
N PHE A 47 14.11 2.56 8.14
CA PHE A 47 14.70 1.24 8.34
C PHE A 47 14.09 0.20 7.39
N ASN A 48 14.87 -0.81 7.06
CA ASN A 48 14.46 -1.89 6.18
C ASN A 48 13.41 -2.81 6.84
N THR A 49 12.61 -3.47 6.02
CA THR A 49 11.71 -4.54 6.47
C THR A 49 12.49 -5.57 7.31
N PRO A 50 12.01 -5.94 8.51
CA PRO A 50 12.66 -6.94 9.36
C PRO A 50 12.95 -8.26 8.63
N ASN A 51 14.09 -8.87 8.91
CA ASN A 51 14.51 -10.08 8.20
C ASN A 51 13.51 -11.22 8.35
N LEU A 52 12.93 -11.42 9.53
CA LEU A 52 11.91 -12.43 9.75
C LEU A 52 10.73 -12.30 8.75
N ILE A 53 10.29 -11.08 8.46
CA ILE A 53 9.19 -10.85 7.50
C ILE A 53 9.63 -11.22 6.08
N LYS A 54 10.86 -10.84 5.69
CA LYS A 54 11.42 -11.20 4.38
C LYS A 54 11.55 -12.70 4.23
N GLU A 55 12.09 -13.39 5.23
CA GLU A 55 12.28 -14.85 5.25
C GLU A 55 10.94 -15.57 5.11
N LYS A 56 9.92 -15.16 5.86
CA LYS A 56 8.56 -15.75 5.75
C LYS A 56 7.91 -15.48 4.40
N THR A 57 8.17 -14.33 3.78
CA THR A 57 7.68 -14.05 2.43
C THR A 57 8.36 -14.95 1.40
N ILE A 58 9.67 -15.15 1.50
CA ILE A 58 10.42 -16.05 0.62
C ILE A 58 9.94 -17.50 0.80
N GLU A 59 9.75 -17.94 2.05
CA GLU A 59 9.22 -19.28 2.34
C GLU A 59 7.87 -19.51 1.69
N ALA A 60 6.92 -18.57 1.81
CA ALA A 60 5.61 -18.66 1.18
C ALA A 60 5.69 -18.74 -0.36
N LEU A 61 6.57 -17.95 -0.97
CA LEU A 61 6.83 -18.03 -2.42
C LEU A 61 7.36 -19.41 -2.86
N LEU A 62 8.33 -19.96 -2.10
CA LEU A 62 8.88 -21.27 -2.38
C LEU A 62 7.86 -22.40 -2.17
N GLN A 63 6.87 -22.19 -1.32
CA GLN A 63 5.74 -23.13 -1.11
C GLN A 63 4.63 -22.94 -2.14
N ASN A 64 4.83 -22.11 -3.15
CA ASN A 64 3.85 -21.79 -4.21
C ASN A 64 2.56 -21.15 -3.69
N GLU A 65 2.60 -20.39 -2.58
CA GLU A 65 1.48 -19.56 -2.13
C GLU A 65 1.29 -18.33 -3.04
N THR A 66 1.09 -18.57 -4.33
CA THR A 66 1.07 -17.54 -5.40
C THR A 66 -0.25 -17.53 -6.17
N HIS A 67 -1.24 -18.28 -5.72
CA HIS A 67 -2.55 -18.37 -6.35
C HIS A 67 -3.54 -17.33 -5.80
N TYR A 68 -4.70 -17.22 -6.43
CA TYR A 68 -5.75 -16.32 -5.98
C TYR A 68 -6.17 -16.62 -4.53
N ALA A 69 -6.18 -15.60 -3.71
CA ALA A 69 -6.75 -15.64 -2.37
C ALA A 69 -8.26 -15.29 -2.41
N PRO A 70 -9.03 -15.65 -1.37
CA PRO A 70 -10.39 -15.16 -1.23
C PRO A 70 -10.44 -13.62 -1.24
N ASN A 71 -11.50 -13.03 -1.82
CA ASN A 71 -11.64 -11.57 -1.97
C ASN A 71 -11.49 -10.79 -0.66
N ARG A 72 -11.84 -11.40 0.48
CA ARG A 72 -11.65 -10.82 1.81
C ARG A 72 -10.26 -11.03 2.39
N GLY A 73 -9.37 -11.70 1.69
CA GLY A 73 -8.11 -12.22 2.20
C GLY A 73 -8.26 -13.57 2.91
N THR A 74 -7.15 -14.22 3.20
CA THR A 74 -7.14 -15.54 3.86
C THR A 74 -7.70 -15.47 5.27
N LEU A 75 -8.47 -16.48 5.69
CA LEU A 75 -9.05 -16.53 7.03
C LEU A 75 -7.96 -16.53 8.11
N GLY A 76 -6.83 -17.18 7.86
CA GLY A 76 -5.69 -17.19 8.78
C GLY A 76 -5.20 -15.79 9.10
N LEU A 77 -4.94 -14.96 8.08
CA LEU A 77 -4.49 -13.59 8.28
C LEU A 77 -5.56 -12.73 8.96
N ARG A 78 -6.82 -12.86 8.56
CA ARG A 78 -7.94 -12.14 9.20
C ARG A 78 -8.08 -12.50 10.69
N THR A 79 -7.85 -13.77 11.03
CA THR A 79 -7.86 -14.23 12.44
C THR A 79 -6.73 -13.60 13.24
N GLU A 80 -5.52 -13.52 12.69
CA GLU A 80 -4.40 -12.88 13.38
C GLU A 80 -4.61 -11.36 13.54
N ILE A 81 -5.22 -10.70 12.56
CA ILE A 81 -5.61 -9.29 12.67
C ILE A 81 -6.64 -9.09 13.78
N ALA A 82 -7.68 -9.91 13.85
CA ALA A 82 -8.68 -9.82 14.90
C ALA A 82 -8.06 -10.03 16.31
N LYS A 83 -7.15 -10.99 16.45
CA LYS A 83 -6.38 -11.20 17.69
C LYS A 83 -5.50 -9.98 18.03
N TYR A 84 -4.85 -9.39 17.04
CA TYR A 84 -4.03 -8.18 17.23
C TYR A 84 -4.87 -7.00 17.72
N LEU A 85 -6.02 -6.76 17.09
CA LEU A 85 -6.93 -5.67 17.47
C LEU A 85 -7.48 -5.87 18.88
N ARG A 86 -7.86 -7.10 19.24
CA ARG A 86 -8.31 -7.43 20.59
C ARG A 86 -7.21 -7.18 21.63
N ARG A 87 -5.99 -7.66 21.37
CA ARG A 87 -4.88 -7.57 22.32
C ARG A 87 -4.40 -6.13 22.56
N ASN A 88 -4.36 -5.30 21.52
CA ASN A 88 -3.75 -3.98 21.59
C ASN A 88 -4.76 -2.84 21.76
N PHE A 89 -6.01 -3.03 21.37
CA PHE A 89 -7.04 -1.98 21.34
C PHE A 89 -8.34 -2.37 22.02
N ASP A 90 -8.44 -3.59 22.56
CA ASP A 90 -9.68 -4.16 23.17
C ASP A 90 -10.88 -4.15 22.18
N LEU A 91 -10.58 -4.27 20.88
CA LEU A 91 -11.58 -4.36 19.81
C LEU A 91 -11.81 -5.83 19.46
N ASN A 92 -13.07 -6.26 19.48
CA ASN A 92 -13.45 -7.64 19.22
C ASN A 92 -14.25 -7.72 17.91
N TYR A 93 -13.61 -8.29 16.88
CA TYR A 93 -14.22 -8.49 15.55
C TYR A 93 -14.24 -9.97 15.20
N ASP A 94 -15.32 -10.42 14.55
CA ASP A 94 -15.38 -11.73 13.93
C ASP A 94 -14.53 -11.76 12.66
N PRO A 95 -13.44 -12.56 12.63
CA PRO A 95 -12.58 -12.64 11.46
C PRO A 95 -13.28 -13.19 10.20
N ALA A 96 -14.40 -13.91 10.36
CA ALA A 96 -15.12 -14.47 9.23
C ALA A 96 -15.96 -13.41 8.49
N THR A 97 -16.53 -12.45 9.20
CA THR A 97 -17.55 -11.54 8.67
C THR A 97 -17.19 -10.06 8.77
N GLU A 98 -16.33 -9.65 9.71
CA GLU A 98 -16.09 -8.24 10.04
C GLU A 98 -14.68 -7.76 9.67
N VAL A 99 -13.84 -8.61 9.07
CA VAL A 99 -12.48 -8.24 8.63
C VAL A 99 -12.35 -8.40 7.13
N LEU A 100 -11.90 -7.33 6.46
CA LEU A 100 -11.58 -7.28 5.04
C LEU A 100 -10.14 -6.80 4.87
N LEU A 101 -9.37 -7.51 4.05
CA LEU A 101 -8.02 -7.09 3.64
C LEU A 101 -8.08 -6.34 2.31
N THR A 102 -7.32 -5.27 2.21
CA THR A 102 -7.24 -4.45 1.02
C THR A 102 -5.78 -4.30 0.55
N CYS A 103 -5.59 -3.92 -0.70
CA CYS A 103 -4.27 -3.64 -1.26
C CYS A 103 -3.81 -2.22 -0.85
N GLY A 104 -3.57 -2.05 0.44
CA GLY A 104 -3.13 -0.78 1.04
C GLY A 104 -4.27 0.06 1.63
N GLY A 105 -3.87 1.07 2.43
CA GLY A 105 -4.82 1.91 3.19
C GLY A 105 -5.71 2.80 2.30
N ALA A 106 -5.28 3.17 1.10
CA ALA A 106 -6.10 3.96 0.18
C ALA A 106 -7.34 3.20 -0.29
N GLU A 107 -7.21 1.92 -0.57
CA GLU A 107 -8.37 1.07 -0.90
C GLU A 107 -9.25 0.87 0.34
N ALA A 108 -8.67 0.65 1.52
CA ALA A 108 -9.42 0.52 2.76
C ALA A 108 -10.34 1.73 3.02
N VAL A 109 -9.81 2.94 2.88
CA VAL A 109 -10.61 4.18 3.02
C VAL A 109 -11.70 4.30 1.94
N ASN A 110 -11.45 3.77 0.74
CA ASN A 110 -12.40 3.87 -0.37
C ASN A 110 -13.58 2.87 -0.23
N VAL A 111 -13.37 1.75 0.47
CA VAL A 111 -14.40 0.71 0.63
C VAL A 111 -15.11 0.75 1.98
N ALA A 112 -14.61 1.54 2.94
CA ALA A 112 -15.25 1.81 4.23
C ALA A 112 -16.33 2.87 4.11
#